data_fc6cd0cd4a548947b320d1c8e665b6cd
#
_entry.id   fc6cd0cd4a548947b320d1c8e665b6cd
#
_cell.length_a   1.000
_cell.length_b   1.000
_cell.length_c   1.000
_cell.angle_alpha   90.00
_cell.angle_beta   90.00
_cell.angle_gamma   90.00
#
_symmetry.space_group_name_H-M   'P 1'
#
loop_
_entity.id
_entity.type
_entity.pdbx_description
1 polymer ?
#
loop_
_entity_poly.entity_id
_entity_poly.type
_entity_poly.pdbx_seq_one_letter_code
_entity_poly.pdbx_strand_id
1 'polypeptide(L)'
;ILLHILLLLSGCSGRNTPPTGQEVTVWFQNNEEDLNTVRDYLATLDFDSMDIKDSKMIVGYTYIISYTYISESQLNKTRLPIREDTVLLALRSLRKAGCKNTYYSRNTLQYCIWRGTSSIDCGVAYRADGQMPDIAYLTQCEPLEVDGWYWYVADFEEWRVRNAG
;
A
#
# COMPACT_ATOMS: atom_id res chain seq x y z
N ILE A 1 13.96 -25.88 -21.49
CA ILE A 1 14.48 -25.68 -20.11
C ILE A 1 14.23 -24.22 -19.79
N LEU A 2 13.10 -23.96 -19.14
CA LEU A 2 12.71 -22.63 -18.65
C LEU A 2 13.52 -22.37 -17.36
N LEU A 3 14.48 -21.47 -17.44
CA LEU A 3 15.23 -20.99 -16.28
C LEU A 3 14.32 -20.04 -15.49
N HIS A 4 13.67 -20.54 -14.43
CA HIS A 4 12.99 -19.70 -13.46
C HIS A 4 14.05 -18.94 -12.67
N ILE A 5 14.25 -17.67 -13.02
CA ILE A 5 15.03 -16.75 -12.20
C ILE A 5 14.14 -16.40 -11.01
N LEU A 6 14.33 -17.14 -9.93
CA LEU A 6 13.76 -16.85 -8.62
C LEU A 6 14.54 -15.65 -8.04
N LEU A 7 14.16 -14.43 -8.42
CA LEU A 7 14.61 -13.23 -7.74
C LEU A 7 13.89 -13.19 -6.39
N LEU A 8 14.54 -13.78 -5.40
CA LEU A 8 14.20 -13.61 -3.99
C LEU A 8 14.38 -12.12 -3.66
N LEU A 9 13.31 -11.35 -3.69
CA LEU A 9 13.22 -10.07 -3.03
C LEU A 9 13.23 -10.31 -1.52
N SER A 10 14.39 -10.70 -1.00
CA SER A 10 14.65 -10.69 0.43
C SER A 10 14.49 -9.24 0.90
N GLY A 11 13.49 -9.04 1.73
CA GLY A 11 13.12 -7.86 2.49
C GLY A 11 13.84 -6.55 2.15
N CYS A 12 13.11 -5.61 1.58
CA CYS A 12 13.54 -4.22 1.32
C CYS A 12 13.86 -3.39 2.60
N SER A 13 14.20 -4.00 3.71
CA SER A 13 14.54 -3.31 4.95
C SER A 13 16.05 -3.06 5.07
N GLY A 14 16.57 -2.18 4.20
CA GLY A 14 17.98 -1.80 4.23
C GLY A 14 18.44 -1.02 2.99
N ARG A 15 17.58 -0.83 2.00
CA ARG A 15 17.91 0.01 0.84
C ARG A 15 17.74 1.48 1.19
N ASN A 16 18.72 2.30 0.83
CA ASN A 16 18.65 3.76 0.93
C ASN A 16 17.91 4.41 -0.26
N THR A 17 17.55 3.64 -1.29
CA THR A 17 16.87 4.12 -2.50
C THR A 17 15.55 3.37 -2.71
N PRO A 18 14.51 4.04 -3.25
CA PRO A 18 13.26 3.39 -3.56
C PRO A 18 13.45 2.27 -4.62
N PRO A 19 12.59 1.24 -4.61
CA PRO A 19 12.53 0.26 -5.68
C PRO A 19 12.27 0.94 -7.03
N THR A 20 12.80 0.36 -8.08
CA THR A 20 12.51 0.78 -9.46
C THR A 20 11.08 0.39 -9.86
N GLY A 21 10.52 1.03 -10.89
CA GLY A 21 9.21 0.66 -11.42
C GLY A 21 9.11 -0.81 -11.80
N GLN A 22 10.18 -1.40 -12.38
CA GLN A 22 10.23 -2.82 -12.70
C GLN A 22 10.15 -3.71 -11.44
N GLU A 23 10.87 -3.38 -10.38
CA GLU A 23 10.81 -4.13 -9.11
C GLU A 23 9.42 -4.03 -8.49
N VAL A 24 8.79 -2.86 -8.56
CA VAL A 24 7.41 -2.65 -8.08
C VAL A 24 6.41 -3.45 -8.91
N THR A 25 6.57 -3.48 -10.24
CA THR A 25 5.72 -4.27 -11.14
C THR A 25 5.79 -5.76 -10.82
N VAL A 26 6.98 -6.30 -10.62
CA VAL A 26 7.15 -7.70 -10.21
C VAL A 26 6.52 -7.97 -8.84
N TRP A 27 6.70 -7.06 -7.89
CA TRP A 27 6.05 -7.15 -6.58
C TRP A 27 4.52 -7.15 -6.71
N PHE A 28 3.96 -6.26 -7.54
CA PHE A 28 2.54 -6.18 -7.81
C PHE A 28 2.00 -7.52 -8.37
N GLN A 29 2.63 -8.04 -9.43
CA GLN A 29 2.21 -9.29 -10.07
C GLN A 29 2.18 -10.48 -9.10
N ASN A 30 3.14 -10.53 -8.17
CA ASN A 30 3.21 -11.60 -7.17
C ASN A 30 2.17 -11.46 -6.05
N ASN A 31 1.53 -10.31 -5.91
CA ASN A 31 0.60 -10.01 -4.82
C ASN A 31 -0.77 -9.52 -5.33
N GLU A 32 -1.04 -9.60 -6.62
CA GLU A 32 -2.23 -9.03 -7.27
C GLU A 32 -3.54 -9.56 -6.68
N GLU A 33 -3.62 -10.84 -6.40
CA GLU A 33 -4.81 -11.47 -5.82
C GLU A 33 -5.13 -10.89 -4.43
N ASP A 34 -4.12 -10.78 -3.57
CA ASP A 34 -4.26 -10.21 -2.23
C ASP A 34 -4.60 -8.73 -2.28
N LEU A 35 -3.99 -7.97 -3.20
CA LEU A 35 -4.27 -6.56 -3.42
C LEU A 35 -5.73 -6.35 -3.87
N ASN A 36 -6.20 -7.15 -4.82
CA ASN A 36 -7.57 -7.11 -5.29
C ASN A 36 -8.57 -7.49 -4.20
N THR A 37 -8.27 -8.52 -3.40
CA THR A 37 -9.11 -8.93 -2.27
C THR A 37 -9.31 -7.78 -1.27
N VAL A 38 -8.23 -7.09 -0.89
CA VAL A 38 -8.31 -5.94 0.02
C VAL A 38 -9.04 -4.77 -0.64
N ARG A 39 -8.74 -4.46 -1.91
CA ARG A 39 -9.43 -3.40 -2.68
C ARG A 39 -10.94 -3.62 -2.73
N ASP A 40 -11.38 -4.81 -3.08
CA ASP A 40 -12.79 -5.13 -3.24
C ASP A 40 -13.54 -5.04 -1.91
N TYR A 41 -12.92 -5.48 -0.81
CA TYR A 41 -13.47 -5.27 0.52
C TYR A 41 -13.60 -3.79 0.85
N LEU A 42 -12.56 -2.99 0.62
CA LEU A 42 -12.57 -1.56 0.92
C LEU A 42 -13.62 -0.80 0.10
N ALA A 43 -13.89 -1.25 -1.13
CA ALA A 43 -14.96 -0.68 -1.97
C ALA A 43 -16.37 -0.92 -1.40
N THR A 44 -16.55 -1.87 -0.49
CA THR A 44 -17.83 -2.08 0.22
C THR A 44 -18.04 -1.14 1.39
N LEU A 45 -17.00 -0.42 1.80
CA LEU A 45 -17.03 0.50 2.94
C LEU A 45 -17.31 1.93 2.45
N ASP A 46 -18.23 2.60 3.11
CA ASP A 46 -18.63 3.97 2.78
C ASP A 46 -17.84 4.98 3.65
N PHE A 47 -16.61 5.31 3.21
CA PHE A 47 -15.74 6.25 3.90
C PHE A 47 -14.97 7.14 2.92
N ASP A 48 -14.81 8.41 3.28
CA ASP A 48 -14.03 9.39 2.51
C ASP A 48 -12.51 9.12 2.57
N SER A 49 -12.04 8.64 3.71
CA SER A 49 -10.64 8.27 3.91
C SER A 49 -10.49 7.22 5.00
N MET A 50 -9.51 6.34 4.86
CA MET A 50 -9.19 5.31 5.86
C MET A 50 -7.71 4.95 5.84
N ASP A 51 -7.21 4.52 6.99
CA ASP A 51 -5.85 4.01 7.19
C ASP A 51 -5.94 2.63 7.85
N ILE A 52 -5.40 1.61 7.20
CA ILE A 52 -5.39 0.25 7.74
C ILE A 52 -4.13 0.07 8.55
N LYS A 53 -4.30 -0.14 9.85
CA LYS A 53 -3.20 -0.38 10.78
C LYS A 53 -3.26 -1.78 11.34
N ASP A 54 -2.07 -2.38 11.45
CA ASP A 54 -1.89 -3.55 12.28
C ASP A 54 -1.76 -3.13 13.74
N SER A 55 -2.43 -3.83 14.63
CA SER A 55 -2.19 -3.75 16.06
C SER A 55 -1.71 -5.10 16.57
N LYS A 56 -0.61 -5.08 17.34
CA LYS A 56 -0.09 -6.27 18.00
C LYS A 56 -0.68 -6.35 19.39
N MET A 57 -1.32 -7.45 19.70
CA MET A 57 -1.84 -7.74 21.02
C MET A 57 -1.18 -9.00 21.55
N ILE A 58 -0.76 -8.97 22.83
CA ILE A 58 -0.27 -10.15 23.53
C ILE A 58 -1.45 -10.76 24.26
N VAL A 59 -1.81 -12.00 23.89
CA VAL A 59 -2.81 -12.78 24.59
C VAL A 59 -2.12 -14.03 25.11
N GLY A 60 -1.91 -14.10 26.42
CA GLY A 60 -1.06 -15.13 27.01
C GLY A 60 0.36 -15.01 26.51
N TYR A 61 0.87 -16.09 25.87
CA TYR A 61 2.22 -16.13 25.25
C TYR A 61 2.18 -15.99 23.71
N THR A 62 1.04 -15.69 23.13
CA THR A 62 0.85 -15.62 21.67
C THR A 62 0.64 -14.18 21.23
N TYR A 63 1.40 -13.76 20.22
CA TYR A 63 1.17 -12.48 19.55
C TYR A 63 0.04 -12.66 18.55
N ILE A 64 -1.04 -11.89 18.72
CA ILE A 64 -2.14 -11.80 17.77
C ILE A 64 -1.99 -10.48 17.02
N ILE A 65 -1.94 -10.56 15.69
CA ILE A 65 -2.00 -9.39 14.83
C ILE A 65 -3.45 -9.21 14.40
N SER A 66 -4.06 -8.10 14.81
CA SER A 66 -5.37 -7.69 14.34
C SER A 66 -5.23 -6.49 13.42
N TYR A 67 -6.07 -6.41 12.39
CA TYR A 67 -6.14 -5.26 11.52
C TYR A 67 -7.37 -4.45 11.85
N THR A 68 -7.19 -3.13 11.93
CA THR A 68 -8.28 -2.19 12.11
C THR A 68 -8.19 -1.15 11.02
N TYR A 69 -9.31 -0.67 10.53
CA TYR A 69 -9.34 0.55 9.74
C TYR A 69 -9.78 1.73 10.62
N ILE A 70 -9.23 2.89 10.30
CA ILE A 70 -9.57 4.13 10.97
C ILE A 70 -10.17 5.02 9.90
N SER A 71 -11.46 5.32 10.04
CA SER A 71 -12.12 6.34 9.22
C SER A 71 -11.84 7.71 9.83
N GLU A 72 -11.36 8.62 9.01
CA GLU A 72 -11.25 10.04 9.34
C GLU A 72 -12.47 10.79 8.80
N SER A 73 -13.62 10.66 9.46
CA SER A 73 -14.68 11.65 9.26
C SER A 73 -14.30 12.94 9.99
N GLN A 74 -14.73 14.10 9.48
CA GLN A 74 -14.30 15.43 9.94
C GLN A 74 -14.43 15.70 11.45
N LEU A 75 -15.10 14.85 12.22
CA LEU A 75 -15.39 15.05 13.64
C LEU A 75 -14.95 13.91 14.57
N ASN A 76 -14.80 12.67 14.10
CA ASN A 76 -14.45 11.53 14.96
C ASN A 76 -13.64 10.47 14.22
N LYS A 77 -12.46 10.11 14.76
CA LYS A 77 -11.72 8.93 14.30
C LYS A 77 -12.40 7.68 14.81
N THR A 78 -13.06 6.95 13.93
CA THR A 78 -13.68 5.66 14.27
C THR A 78 -12.71 4.54 13.93
N ARG A 79 -12.43 3.68 14.88
CA ARG A 79 -11.62 2.47 14.70
C ARG A 79 -12.52 1.25 14.68
N LEU A 80 -12.54 0.52 13.58
CA LEU A 80 -13.34 -0.68 13.42
C LEU A 80 -12.46 -1.87 13.04
N PRO A 81 -12.69 -3.06 13.63
CA PRO A 81 -11.92 -4.25 13.28
C PRO A 81 -12.36 -4.80 11.93
N ILE A 82 -11.39 -5.22 11.11
CA ILE A 82 -11.65 -6.05 9.94
C ILE A 82 -11.87 -7.48 10.45
N ARG A 83 -12.97 -8.10 10.04
CA ARG A 83 -13.39 -9.43 10.52
C ARG A 83 -13.44 -10.51 9.45
N GLU A 84 -13.42 -10.14 8.19
CA GLU A 84 -13.44 -11.06 7.05
C GLU A 84 -12.11 -11.82 6.96
N ASP A 85 -12.17 -13.13 7.17
CA ASP A 85 -10.98 -14.00 7.22
C ASP A 85 -10.14 -13.93 5.94
N THR A 86 -10.77 -13.85 4.78
CA THR A 86 -10.08 -13.73 3.48
C THR A 86 -9.29 -12.43 3.40
N VAL A 87 -9.87 -11.32 3.84
CA VAL A 87 -9.21 -10.01 3.87
C VAL A 87 -8.08 -9.98 4.89
N LEU A 88 -8.28 -10.60 6.07
CA LEU A 88 -7.24 -10.73 7.09
C LEU A 88 -6.06 -11.56 6.59
N LEU A 89 -6.31 -12.64 5.83
CA LEU A 89 -5.25 -13.45 5.21
C LEU A 89 -4.49 -12.66 4.15
N ALA A 90 -5.19 -11.94 3.27
CA ALA A 90 -4.60 -11.08 2.26
C ALA A 90 -3.71 -9.98 2.89
N LEU A 91 -4.20 -9.27 3.92
CA LEU A 91 -3.42 -8.25 4.63
C LEU A 91 -2.16 -8.83 5.29
N ARG A 92 -2.24 -10.05 5.86
CA ARG A 92 -1.08 -10.73 6.44
C ARG A 92 -0.07 -11.14 5.38
N SER A 93 -0.54 -11.61 4.23
CA SER A 93 0.28 -11.97 3.08
C SER A 93 1.02 -10.73 2.54
N LEU A 94 0.30 -9.65 2.27
CA LEU A 94 0.86 -8.36 1.84
C LEU A 94 1.91 -7.84 2.84
N ARG A 95 1.63 -7.95 4.16
CA ARG A 95 2.59 -7.56 5.19
C ARG A 95 3.88 -8.39 5.13
N LYS A 96 3.77 -9.71 4.95
CA LYS A 96 4.93 -10.60 4.77
C LYS A 96 5.69 -10.28 3.50
N ALA A 97 4.99 -9.88 2.43
CA ALA A 97 5.58 -9.44 1.17
C ALA A 97 6.22 -8.04 1.24
N GLY A 98 6.18 -7.37 2.41
CA GLY A 98 6.84 -6.09 2.64
C GLY A 98 5.94 -4.86 2.58
N CYS A 99 4.63 -4.99 2.37
CA CYS A 99 3.71 -3.86 2.47
C CYS A 99 3.76 -3.25 3.87
N LYS A 100 4.06 -1.97 3.96
CA LYS A 100 4.24 -1.22 5.22
C LYS A 100 2.94 -0.60 5.72
N ASN A 101 2.16 -0.09 4.78
CA ASN A 101 0.93 0.65 5.06
C ASN A 101 -0.07 0.54 3.92
N THR A 102 -1.35 0.60 4.24
CA THR A 102 -2.45 0.68 3.27
C THR A 102 -3.29 1.89 3.65
N TYR A 103 -3.50 2.77 2.70
CA TYR A 103 -4.18 4.03 2.90
C TYR A 103 -5.15 4.32 1.77
N TYR A 104 -6.34 4.83 2.09
CA TYR A 104 -7.34 5.27 1.12
C TYR A 104 -7.70 6.73 1.37
N SER A 105 -7.65 7.54 0.35
CA SER A 105 -8.09 8.93 0.37
C SER A 105 -8.36 9.43 -1.04
N ARG A 106 -9.35 10.30 -1.22
CA ARG A 106 -9.65 10.97 -2.50
C ARG A 106 -9.74 9.99 -3.67
N ASN A 107 -10.49 8.91 -3.48
CA ASN A 107 -10.67 7.84 -4.48
C ASN A 107 -9.38 7.10 -4.88
N THR A 108 -8.32 7.25 -4.11
CA THR A 108 -7.04 6.58 -4.34
C THR A 108 -6.73 5.63 -3.19
N LEU A 109 -6.55 4.34 -3.51
CA LEU A 109 -6.08 3.33 -2.59
C LEU A 109 -4.57 3.15 -2.79
N GLN A 110 -3.79 3.27 -1.72
CA GLN A 110 -2.34 3.21 -1.75
C GLN A 110 -1.83 2.05 -0.90
N TYR A 111 -0.86 1.30 -1.42
CA TYR A 111 -0.10 0.28 -0.70
C TYR A 111 1.37 0.70 -0.71
N CYS A 112 1.86 1.21 0.41
CA CYS A 112 3.26 1.54 0.58
C CYS A 112 4.08 0.27 0.81
N ILE A 113 4.99 -0.05 -0.09
CA ILE A 113 5.87 -1.23 0.01
C ILE A 113 7.27 -0.86 0.49
N TRP A 114 7.68 0.37 0.31
CA TRP A 114 8.96 0.87 0.75
C TRP A 114 8.82 2.28 1.31
N ARG A 115 9.52 2.54 2.40
CA ARG A 115 9.61 3.85 3.03
C ARG A 115 11.06 4.15 3.35
N GLY A 116 11.55 5.26 2.82
CA GLY A 116 12.87 5.79 3.10
C GLY A 116 12.93 6.62 4.38
N THR A 117 14.03 7.33 4.55
CA THR A 117 14.18 8.28 5.65
C THR A 117 13.24 9.46 5.43
N SER A 118 12.36 9.68 6.37
CA SER A 118 11.48 10.83 6.67
C SER A 118 10.49 11.35 5.61
N SER A 119 10.65 11.15 4.30
CA SER A 119 9.77 11.82 3.33
C SER A 119 9.54 11.10 2.01
N ILE A 120 10.06 9.89 1.85
CA ILE A 120 9.95 9.14 0.60
C ILE A 120 9.18 7.87 0.82
N ASP A 121 8.07 7.70 0.09
CA ASP A 121 7.26 6.49 0.03
C ASP A 121 7.21 5.97 -1.42
N CYS A 122 7.23 4.65 -1.58
CA CYS A 122 7.07 3.98 -2.88
C CYS A 122 6.13 2.79 -2.75
N GLY A 123 5.34 2.55 -3.79
CA GLY A 123 4.40 1.44 -3.79
C GLY A 123 3.52 1.37 -5.01
N VAL A 124 2.36 0.76 -4.81
CA VAL A 124 1.31 0.67 -5.82
C VAL A 124 0.06 1.41 -5.35
N ALA A 125 -0.68 1.96 -6.30
CA ALA A 125 -1.92 2.65 -6.04
C ALA A 125 -3.00 2.19 -7.02
N TYR A 126 -4.24 2.19 -6.56
CA TYR A 126 -5.41 1.91 -7.38
C TYR A 126 -6.36 3.09 -7.42
N ARG A 127 -6.89 3.37 -8.62
CA ARG A 127 -7.93 4.36 -8.84
C ARG A 127 -8.91 3.87 -9.91
N ALA A 128 -10.18 3.71 -9.52
CA ALA A 128 -11.21 3.09 -10.34
C ALA A 128 -11.62 3.91 -11.56
N ASP A 129 -11.46 5.25 -11.52
CA ASP A 129 -11.88 6.16 -12.59
C ASP A 129 -10.82 6.32 -13.71
N GLY A 130 -9.71 5.57 -13.64
CA GLY A 130 -8.62 5.63 -14.61
C GLY A 130 -7.84 6.93 -14.63
N GLN A 131 -8.11 7.85 -13.70
CA GLN A 131 -7.33 9.07 -13.55
C GLN A 131 -6.05 8.80 -12.76
N MET A 132 -5.08 9.71 -12.88
CA MET A 132 -3.86 9.62 -12.09
C MET A 132 -4.18 9.63 -10.58
N PRO A 133 -3.56 8.76 -9.79
CA PRO A 133 -3.71 8.75 -8.34
C PRO A 133 -3.44 10.10 -7.70
N ASP A 134 -4.33 10.54 -6.80
CA ASP A 134 -4.15 11.77 -6.02
C ASP A 134 -3.34 11.46 -4.76
N ILE A 135 -2.01 11.44 -4.91
CA ILE A 135 -1.05 11.13 -3.86
C ILE A 135 -0.29 12.40 -3.49
N ALA A 136 -0.24 12.72 -2.20
CA ALA A 136 0.53 13.84 -1.72
C ALA A 136 2.03 13.67 -2.06
N TYR A 137 2.63 14.76 -2.55
CA TYR A 137 4.06 14.81 -2.89
C TYR A 137 4.51 13.81 -3.97
N LEU A 138 3.61 13.48 -4.88
CA LEU A 138 3.87 12.57 -5.99
C LEU A 138 4.96 13.13 -6.89
N THR A 139 6.01 12.36 -7.12
CA THR A 139 7.14 12.72 -8.01
C THR A 139 7.23 11.82 -9.23
N GLN A 140 6.80 10.56 -9.10
CA GLN A 140 6.73 9.59 -10.21
C GLN A 140 5.44 8.79 -10.08
N CYS A 141 4.77 8.55 -11.21
CA CYS A 141 3.59 7.71 -11.27
C CYS A 141 3.41 7.22 -12.70
N GLU A 142 3.35 5.91 -12.89
CA GLU A 142 3.11 5.29 -14.18
C GLU A 142 2.08 4.16 -14.07
N PRO A 143 1.23 3.97 -15.09
CA PRO A 143 0.27 2.87 -15.08
C PRO A 143 0.99 1.52 -15.11
N LEU A 144 0.42 0.53 -14.42
CA LEU A 144 0.75 -0.87 -14.58
C LEU A 144 -0.07 -1.45 -15.75
N GLU A 145 0.25 -2.70 -16.17
CA GLU A 145 -0.48 -3.37 -17.26
C GLU A 145 -1.93 -3.76 -16.89
N VAL A 146 -2.34 -3.52 -15.65
CA VAL A 146 -3.68 -3.80 -15.12
C VAL A 146 -4.42 -2.48 -14.90
N ASP A 147 -5.61 -2.39 -15.46
CA ASP A 147 -6.43 -1.17 -15.43
C ASP A 147 -6.65 -0.62 -14.01
N GLY A 148 -6.45 0.68 -13.87
CA GLY A 148 -6.63 1.40 -12.63
C GLY A 148 -5.47 1.25 -11.63
N TRP A 149 -4.48 0.43 -11.94
CA TRP A 149 -3.29 0.26 -11.10
C TRP A 149 -2.10 1.06 -11.60
N TYR A 150 -1.35 1.61 -10.66
CA TYR A 150 -0.18 2.47 -10.90
C TYR A 150 0.92 2.09 -9.92
N TRP A 151 2.19 2.20 -10.34
CA TRP A 151 3.26 2.33 -9.37
C TRP A 151 3.57 3.80 -9.12
N TYR A 152 4.05 4.15 -7.93
CA TYR A 152 4.33 5.53 -7.56
C TYR A 152 5.56 5.68 -6.68
N VAL A 153 6.16 6.89 -6.76
CA VAL A 153 7.08 7.42 -5.77
C VAL A 153 6.55 8.79 -5.32
N ALA A 154 6.43 8.96 -4.00
CA ALA A 154 6.11 10.23 -3.38
C ALA A 154 7.34 10.68 -2.57
N ASP A 155 7.88 11.85 -2.89
CA ASP A 155 9.07 12.43 -2.26
C ASP A 155 8.82 13.90 -1.95
N PHE A 156 8.67 14.23 -0.66
CA PHE A 156 8.39 15.59 -0.22
C PHE A 156 9.52 16.57 -0.58
N GLU A 157 10.77 16.19 -0.43
CA GLU A 157 11.89 17.10 -0.67
C GLU A 157 12.04 17.39 -2.18
N GLU A 158 11.95 16.36 -3.03
CA GLU A 158 11.99 16.54 -4.46
C GLU A 158 10.77 17.34 -4.95
N TRP A 159 9.57 17.01 -4.46
CA TRP A 159 8.35 17.75 -4.78
C TRP A 159 8.46 19.22 -4.39
N ARG A 160 8.97 19.51 -3.19
CA ARG A 160 9.19 20.87 -2.71
C ARG A 160 10.12 21.66 -3.62
N VAL A 161 11.23 21.07 -4.03
CA VAL A 161 12.19 21.72 -4.94
C VAL A 161 11.54 22.03 -6.31
N ARG A 162 10.75 21.09 -6.85
CA ARG A 162 10.05 21.29 -8.15
C ARG A 162 8.96 22.36 -8.09
N ASN A 163 8.35 22.59 -6.93
CA ASN A 163 7.22 23.52 -6.75
C ASN A 163 7.56 24.78 -5.98
N ALA A 164 8.84 25.02 -5.67
CA ALA A 164 9.33 26.22 -4.97
C ALA A 164 9.62 27.39 -5.92
N GLY A 165 9.03 27.42 -7.14
CA GLY A 165 9.15 28.46 -8.15
C GLY A 165 8.05 29.51 -8.07
#